data_01a54ebabcab4ac7167e3b86b640ce35
#
_entry.id   01a54ebabcab4ac7167e3b86b640ce35
#
_cell.length_a   1.000
_cell.length_b   1.000
_cell.length_c   1.000
_cell.angle_alpha   90.00
_cell.angle_beta   90.00
_cell.angle_gamma   90.00
#
_symmetry.space_group_name_H-M   'P 1'
#
loop_
_entity.id
_entity.type
_entity.pdbx_description
1 polymer ?
#
loop_
_entity_poly.entity_id
_entity_poly.type
_entity_poly.pdbx_seq_one_letter_code
_entity_poly.pdbx_strand_id
1 'polypeptide(L)'
;MTATLTFLGGASEVGRVGVLLEGNAGRLLLDYGIQPDDPPRYPSPAPDVDALLLTHAHLDHCGLAPDVAQRGTPIISTPATRDLAARIAEDTLHVAEIE
;
A
#
# COMPACT_ATOMS: atom_id res chain seq x y z
N MET A 1 -20.68 6.87 17.22
CA MET A 1 -20.01 6.32 16.05
C MET A 1 -18.52 6.22 16.33
N THR A 2 -17.93 5.05 16.15
CA THR A 2 -16.51 4.82 16.43
C THR A 2 -15.80 4.39 15.15
N ALA A 3 -14.55 4.80 15.04
CA ALA A 3 -13.66 4.34 13.99
C ALA A 3 -12.43 3.71 14.64
N THR A 4 -11.89 2.68 14.02
CA THR A 4 -10.72 1.97 14.51
C THR A 4 -9.58 2.14 13.50
N LEU A 5 -8.41 2.49 14.00
CA LEU A 5 -7.16 2.49 13.22
C LEU A 5 -6.32 1.31 13.65
N THR A 6 -5.89 0.52 12.68
CA THR A 6 -4.98 -0.60 12.91
C THR A 6 -3.72 -0.40 12.08
N PHE A 7 -2.57 -0.41 12.71
CA PHE A 7 -1.29 -0.30 12.01
C PHE A 7 -0.85 -1.69 11.56
N LEU A 8 -0.90 -1.92 10.25
CA LEU A 8 -0.42 -3.18 9.65
C LEU A 8 1.11 -3.16 9.52
N GLY A 9 1.67 -1.97 9.47
CA GLY A 9 3.10 -1.71 9.47
C GLY A 9 3.37 -0.23 9.61
N GLY A 10 4.62 0.13 9.88
CA GLY A 10 5.05 1.53 9.98
C GLY A 10 4.91 2.16 11.37
N ALA A 11 4.27 1.48 12.33
CA ALA A 11 4.17 1.99 13.69
C ALA A 11 5.51 1.84 14.39
N SER A 12 6.05 2.94 14.91
CA SER A 12 7.34 2.98 15.61
C SER A 12 8.52 2.47 14.76
N GLU A 13 8.40 2.55 13.43
CA GLU A 13 9.43 2.11 12.49
C GLU A 13 9.35 2.95 11.22
N VAL A 14 10.37 2.85 10.37
CA VAL A 14 10.39 3.46 9.03
C VAL A 14 10.07 2.37 8.00
N GLY A 15 9.23 2.71 7.04
CA GLY A 15 8.91 1.82 5.92
C GLY A 15 7.73 0.88 6.20
N ARG A 16 7.44 0.03 5.23
CA ARG A 16 6.30 -0.91 5.20
C ARG A 16 5.00 -0.33 5.77
N VAL A 17 4.68 0.88 5.36
CA VAL A 17 3.53 1.62 5.91
C VAL A 17 2.22 0.97 5.46
N GLY A 18 1.30 0.84 6.39
CA GLY A 18 -0.06 0.37 6.11
C GLY A 18 -0.93 0.66 7.31
N VAL A 19 -1.99 1.45 7.09
CA VAL A 19 -2.93 1.81 8.16
C VAL A 19 -4.34 1.45 7.70
N LEU A 20 -4.99 0.59 8.47
CA LEU A 20 -6.37 0.20 8.20
C LEU A 20 -7.32 1.06 9.02
N LEU A 21 -8.21 1.77 8.35
CA LEU A 21 -9.27 2.56 8.98
C LEU A 21 -10.59 1.83 8.80
N GLU A 22 -11.25 1.50 9.90
CA GLU A 22 -12.54 0.81 9.90
C GLU A 22 -13.59 1.62 10.64
N GLY A 23 -14.77 1.73 10.06
CA GLY A 23 -15.92 2.40 10.66
C GLY A 23 -17.21 1.81 10.15
N ASN A 24 -18.34 2.42 10.54
CA ASN A 24 -19.67 1.93 10.14
C ASN A 24 -19.89 1.99 8.62
N ALA A 25 -19.24 2.92 7.94
CA ALA A 25 -19.39 3.12 6.49
C ALA A 25 -18.52 2.20 5.64
N GLY A 26 -17.54 1.53 6.25
CA GLY A 26 -16.66 0.63 5.53
C GLY A 26 -15.23 0.65 6.01
N ARG A 27 -14.32 0.18 5.16
CA ARG A 27 -12.89 0.05 5.45
C ARG A 27 -12.07 0.75 4.38
N LEU A 28 -11.06 1.50 4.82
CA LEU A 28 -10.08 2.12 3.94
C LEU A 28 -8.69 1.69 4.34
N LEU A 29 -7.83 1.47 3.36
CA LEU A 29 -6.42 1.22 3.59
C LEU A 29 -5.66 2.49 3.20
N LEU A 30 -4.84 3.02 4.12
CA LEU A 30 -4.05 4.23 3.91
C LEU A 30 -2.61 3.79 3.72
N ASP A 31 -2.14 3.86 2.48
CA ASP A 31 -0.86 3.34 2.03
C ASP A 31 -0.72 1.81 2.28
N TYR A 32 0.10 1.17 1.49
CA TYR A 32 0.43 -0.25 1.68
C TYR A 32 1.75 -0.51 0.97
N GLY A 33 2.83 -0.47 1.73
CA GLY A 33 4.17 -0.42 1.17
C GLY A 33 5.09 -1.52 1.64
N ILE A 34 6.28 -1.53 1.05
CA ILE A 34 7.35 -2.49 1.33
C ILE A 34 8.52 -1.72 1.90
N GLN A 35 9.17 -2.28 2.93
CA GLN A 35 10.48 -1.79 3.33
C GLN A 35 11.52 -2.57 2.54
N PRO A 36 12.28 -1.90 1.64
CA PRO A 36 13.22 -2.59 0.74
C PRO A 36 14.55 -2.91 1.42
N ASP A 37 14.48 -3.66 2.49
CA ASP A 37 15.66 -4.19 3.16
C ASP A 37 16.10 -5.50 2.50
N ASP A 38 17.15 -6.11 2.99
CA ASP A 38 17.60 -7.43 2.56
C ASP A 38 17.59 -8.38 3.77
N PRO A 39 16.56 -9.24 3.93
CA PRO A 39 15.40 -9.41 3.03
C PRO A 39 14.37 -8.28 3.16
N PRO A 40 13.52 -8.07 2.15
CA PRO A 40 12.46 -7.07 2.22
C PRO A 40 11.49 -7.36 3.37
N ARG A 41 10.96 -6.29 3.97
CA ARG A 41 9.96 -6.42 5.04
C ARG A 41 8.60 -5.93 4.55
N TYR A 42 7.58 -6.66 4.91
CA TYR A 42 6.20 -6.41 4.49
C TYR A 42 5.32 -6.08 5.67
N PRO A 43 4.23 -5.28 5.47
CA PRO A 43 3.23 -5.10 6.51
C PRO A 43 2.43 -6.39 6.72
N SER A 44 1.65 -6.43 7.78
CA SER A 44 0.70 -7.53 7.99
C SER A 44 -0.32 -7.59 6.84
N PRO A 45 -0.85 -8.78 6.50
CA PRO A 45 -1.84 -8.89 5.45
C PRO A 45 -3.06 -8.00 5.71
N ALA A 46 -3.51 -7.28 4.68
CA ALA A 46 -4.70 -6.46 4.78
C ALA A 46 -5.95 -7.29 4.47
N PRO A 47 -7.07 -7.08 5.19
CA PRO A 47 -8.35 -7.66 4.79
C PRO A 47 -8.85 -6.97 3.51
N ASP A 48 -9.98 -7.44 2.98
CA ASP A 48 -10.63 -6.74 1.89
C ASP A 48 -11.07 -5.36 2.35
N VAL A 49 -10.79 -4.35 1.54
CA VAL A 49 -11.10 -2.95 1.84
C VAL A 49 -11.89 -2.34 0.69
N ASP A 50 -12.57 -1.24 0.97
CA ASP A 50 -13.36 -0.55 -0.05
C ASP A 50 -12.51 0.29 -0.98
N ALA A 51 -11.37 0.78 -0.49
CA ALA A 51 -10.42 1.54 -1.31
C ALA A 51 -9.05 1.58 -0.63
N LEU A 52 -8.02 1.79 -1.45
CA LEU A 52 -6.66 2.11 -1.00
C LEU A 52 -6.39 3.57 -1.36
N LEU A 53 -5.99 4.37 -0.39
CA LEU A 53 -5.56 5.75 -0.59
C LEU A 53 -4.05 5.81 -0.53
N LEU A 54 -3.43 6.31 -1.60
CA LEU A 54 -1.97 6.50 -1.65
C LEU A 54 -1.63 7.96 -1.39
N THR A 55 -0.78 8.21 -0.41
CA THR A 55 -0.34 9.56 -0.06
C THR A 55 0.77 10.04 -0.98
N HIS A 56 1.67 9.14 -1.39
CA HIS A 56 2.74 9.45 -2.33
C HIS A 56 3.36 8.16 -2.89
N ALA A 57 4.19 8.32 -3.92
CA ALA A 57 4.73 7.20 -4.68
C ALA A 57 6.15 6.81 -4.25
N HIS A 58 6.34 6.50 -2.97
CA HIS A 58 7.55 5.86 -2.49
C HIS A 58 7.25 4.39 -2.18
N LEU A 59 8.22 3.52 -2.40
CA LEU A 59 8.04 2.07 -2.29
C LEU A 59 7.53 1.66 -0.90
N ASP A 60 7.97 2.35 0.15
CA ASP A 60 7.52 2.08 1.51
C ASP A 60 6.07 2.50 1.79
N HIS A 61 5.43 3.18 0.85
CA HIS A 61 4.02 3.57 0.92
C HIS A 61 3.16 2.93 -0.18
N CYS A 62 3.69 2.65 -1.35
CA CYS A 62 2.91 2.18 -2.50
C CYS A 62 3.33 0.81 -3.02
N GLY A 63 4.34 0.17 -2.45
CA GLY A 63 4.94 -1.03 -3.02
C GLY A 63 3.99 -2.21 -3.18
N LEU A 64 2.96 -2.34 -2.34
CA LEU A 64 1.96 -3.40 -2.43
C LEU A 64 0.65 -2.94 -3.07
N ALA A 65 0.59 -1.73 -3.65
CA ALA A 65 -0.60 -1.27 -4.37
C ALA A 65 -1.01 -2.22 -5.50
N PRO A 66 -0.09 -2.81 -6.29
CA PRO A 66 -0.49 -3.78 -7.30
C PRO A 66 -1.24 -4.99 -6.76
N ASP A 67 -0.86 -5.48 -5.58
CA ASP A 67 -1.56 -6.62 -4.95
C ASP A 67 -3.00 -6.27 -4.62
N VAL A 68 -3.23 -5.06 -4.10
CA VAL A 68 -4.57 -4.56 -3.79
C VAL A 68 -5.37 -4.35 -5.07
N ALA A 69 -4.75 -3.80 -6.10
CA ALA A 69 -5.39 -3.58 -7.39
C ALA A 69 -5.86 -4.91 -8.02
N GLN A 70 -5.09 -5.98 -7.87
CA GLN A 70 -5.45 -7.30 -8.38
C GLN A 70 -6.70 -7.88 -7.72
N ARG A 71 -7.02 -7.44 -6.53
CA ARG A 71 -8.26 -7.84 -5.84
C ARG A 71 -9.49 -7.11 -6.39
N GLY A 72 -9.31 -6.16 -7.31
CA GLY A 72 -10.38 -5.32 -7.83
C GLY A 72 -10.68 -4.12 -6.96
N THR A 73 -9.85 -3.82 -5.97
CA THR A 73 -10.05 -2.70 -5.06
C THR A 73 -9.65 -1.39 -5.72
N PRO A 74 -10.50 -0.34 -5.69
CA PRO A 74 -10.15 0.97 -6.22
C PRO A 74 -8.96 1.58 -5.48
N ILE A 75 -8.09 2.25 -6.24
CA ILE A 75 -6.95 2.99 -5.68
C ILE A 75 -7.20 4.47 -5.93
N ILE A 76 -7.15 5.26 -4.87
CA ILE A 76 -7.39 6.70 -4.90
C ILE A 76 -6.07 7.42 -4.62
N SER A 77 -5.68 8.32 -5.52
CA SER A 77 -4.45 9.11 -5.38
C SER A 77 -4.53 10.33 -6.28
N THR A 78 -3.53 11.21 -6.18
CA THR A 78 -3.36 12.26 -7.18
C THR A 78 -2.89 11.64 -8.49
N PRO A 79 -3.12 12.30 -9.65
CA PRO A 79 -2.62 11.79 -10.93
C PRO A 79 -1.09 11.60 -10.94
N ALA A 80 -0.34 12.51 -10.33
CA ALA A 80 1.11 12.40 -10.26
C ALA A 80 1.55 11.16 -9.46
N THR A 81 0.95 10.93 -8.31
CA THR A 81 1.23 9.76 -7.49
C THR A 81 0.87 8.47 -8.22
N ARG A 82 -0.27 8.45 -8.92
CA ARG A 82 -0.70 7.30 -9.70
C ARG A 82 0.32 6.93 -10.78
N ASP A 83 0.79 7.93 -11.52
CA ASP A 83 1.72 7.70 -12.62
C ASP A 83 3.08 7.20 -12.11
N LEU A 84 3.59 7.79 -11.03
CA LEU A 84 4.84 7.37 -10.43
C LEU A 84 4.74 5.97 -9.79
N ALA A 85 3.63 5.69 -9.11
CA ALA A 85 3.41 4.38 -8.51
C ALA A 85 3.31 3.27 -9.57
N ALA A 86 2.63 3.54 -10.68
CA ALA A 86 2.55 2.62 -11.80
C ALA A 86 3.92 2.32 -12.38
N ARG A 87 4.77 3.35 -12.51
CA ARG A 87 6.12 3.20 -13.02
C ARG A 87 7.00 2.37 -12.07
N ILE A 88 6.89 2.60 -10.77
CA ILE A 88 7.62 1.81 -9.77
C ILE A 88 7.20 0.34 -9.84
N ALA A 89 5.91 0.06 -10.02
CA ALA A 89 5.40 -1.30 -10.16
C ALA A 89 5.96 -1.98 -11.43
N GLU A 90 6.00 -1.27 -12.55
CA GLU A 90 6.59 -1.77 -13.80
C GLU A 90 8.07 -2.07 -13.64
N ASP A 91 8.82 -1.15 -13.04
CA ASP A 91 10.26 -1.33 -12.82
C ASP A 91 10.53 -2.53 -11.91
N THR A 92 9.74 -2.72 -10.88
CA THR A 92 9.87 -3.85 -9.96
C THR A 92 9.62 -5.18 -10.70
N LEU A 93 8.58 -5.25 -11.52
CA LEU A 93 8.29 -6.43 -12.33
C LEU A 93 9.41 -6.71 -13.33
N HIS A 94 9.92 -5.67 -13.96
CA HIS A 94 10.99 -5.80 -14.94
C HIS A 94 12.26 -6.38 -14.31
N VAL A 95 12.63 -5.91 -13.14
CA VAL A 95 13.78 -6.44 -12.39
C VAL A 95 13.56 -7.91 -12.04
N ALA A 96 12.36 -8.26 -11.58
CA ALA A 96 12.02 -9.64 -11.25
C ALA A 96 12.08 -10.57 -12.47
N GLU A 97 11.71 -10.08 -13.67
CA GLU A 97 11.78 -10.86 -14.89
C GLU A 97 13.22 -11.11 -15.37
N ILE A 98 14.13 -10.19 -15.08
CA ILE A 98 15.53 -10.31 -15.47
C ILE A 98 16.29 -11.31 -14.59
N GLU A 99 15.93 -11.37 -13.33
CA GLU A 99 16.56 -12.25 -12.36
C GLU A 99 15.97 -13.67 -12.43
#